data_78aa350b57c94237deb43bde4ba46b07
#
_entry.id   78aa350b57c94237deb43bde4ba46b07
#
_cell.length_a   1.000
_cell.length_b   1.000
_cell.length_c   1.000
_cell.angle_alpha   90.00
_cell.angle_beta   90.00
_cell.angle_gamma   90.00
#
_symmetry.space_group_name_H-M   'P 1'
#
loop_
_entity.id
_entity.type
_entity.pdbx_description
1 polymer ?
#
loop_
_entity_poly.entity_id
_entity_poly.type
_entity_poly.pdbx_seq_one_letter_code
_entity_poly.pdbx_strand_id
1 'polypeptide(L)'
;MKKCVIIGSGLGGLACGCILSKNGYKVTVLEQGFQIGGCLQTFRRDDAVFETGMHYIGGAEEHQVLRTMMHYMGVDTDIQLSRLDPMGYDVISFRGKHYQFANGKEHFVNTLAEQFPKSREELSQYYDLVKRVASSWSIHSLNQQVDLNTNVEYRTRSVGEVIDSVISDPLLRQIVAGTNLLYAGEKDHTPFSTHALITDSYDQSAFRIVGGSSKVADSLAASIRKLGGEVLTKCKVGRIECNETQATAVITTDGERFPADLVISSIHPASTMQLIESNLIRPVYRHRINHIRNTTSVFTVYLKFRKDSVRYMNHNLYYYRGDSVWDCENYDDTTWPKCLLYMHACHEEHPEYAQTGEIMTYMSMEEVSQWRNTHVGHRGEDYEAFKQRKAEAVIRALEQEVPGLCDNIEQFYTSTPLTYVDYTGTPEGAMYGMLKDVNDLGSISINSKTRIPNLLLTGQSITLHGMMGTMAGSLVTCAEVLTYEKLFDQLKHA
;
A
#
# COMPACT_ATOMS: atom_id res chain seq x y z
N MET A 1 -31.28 11.50 -7.90
CA MET A 1 -29.94 10.87 -7.81
C MET A 1 -29.44 11.06 -6.41
N LYS A 2 -29.04 9.98 -5.70
CA LYS A 2 -28.46 10.08 -4.34
C LYS A 2 -27.10 10.77 -4.40
N LYS A 3 -26.82 11.66 -3.44
CA LYS A 3 -25.55 12.38 -3.32
C LYS A 3 -24.60 11.60 -2.42
N CYS A 4 -23.40 11.33 -2.93
CA CYS A 4 -22.31 10.74 -2.14
C CYS A 4 -21.16 11.74 -2.04
N VAL A 5 -20.73 12.06 -0.82
CA VAL A 5 -19.54 12.85 -0.57
C VAL A 5 -18.44 11.94 -0.05
N ILE A 6 -17.27 11.98 -0.69
CA ILE A 6 -16.11 11.15 -0.33
C ILE A 6 -15.00 12.06 0.21
N ILE A 7 -14.49 11.72 1.40
CA ILE A 7 -13.43 12.46 2.08
C ILE A 7 -12.10 11.78 1.78
N GLY A 8 -11.21 12.47 1.07
CA GLY A 8 -9.91 11.99 0.63
C GLY A 8 -9.93 11.35 -0.77
N SER A 9 -8.97 11.77 -1.60
CA SER A 9 -8.78 11.30 -2.98
C SER A 9 -7.67 10.25 -3.10
N GLY A 10 -7.34 9.53 -2.05
CA GLY A 10 -6.51 8.34 -2.15
C GLY A 10 -7.20 7.26 -2.98
N LEU A 11 -6.47 6.20 -3.33
CA LEU A 11 -6.97 5.11 -4.19
C LEU A 11 -8.35 4.59 -3.73
N GLY A 12 -8.54 4.38 -2.43
CA GLY A 12 -9.82 3.89 -1.89
C GLY A 12 -11.00 4.83 -2.15
N GLY A 13 -10.78 6.14 -1.96
CA GLY A 13 -11.80 7.16 -2.24
C GLY A 13 -12.14 7.28 -3.71
N LEU A 14 -11.12 7.34 -4.58
CA LEU A 14 -11.33 7.42 -6.03
C LEU A 14 -11.99 6.15 -6.59
N ALA A 15 -11.58 4.96 -6.13
CA ALA A 15 -12.20 3.70 -6.54
C ALA A 15 -13.69 3.62 -6.11
N CYS A 16 -14.01 3.96 -4.85
CA CYS A 16 -15.41 4.08 -4.42
C CYS A 16 -16.19 5.10 -5.27
N GLY A 17 -15.55 6.22 -5.59
CA GLY A 17 -16.12 7.26 -6.45
C GLY A 17 -16.51 6.72 -7.83
N CYS A 18 -15.61 5.98 -8.49
CA CYS A 18 -15.88 5.33 -9.77
C CYS A 18 -17.02 4.33 -9.67
N ILE A 19 -16.97 3.42 -8.69
CA ILE A 19 -17.99 2.38 -8.51
C ILE A 19 -19.37 3.01 -8.29
N LEU A 20 -19.49 4.00 -7.42
CA LEU A 20 -20.76 4.65 -7.11
C LEU A 20 -21.28 5.51 -8.26
N SER A 21 -20.40 6.23 -8.98
CA SER A 21 -20.78 7.00 -10.18
C SER A 21 -21.36 6.09 -11.26
N LYS A 22 -20.75 4.93 -11.52
CA LYS A 22 -21.30 3.89 -12.42
C LYS A 22 -22.67 3.36 -11.98
N ASN A 23 -22.94 3.43 -10.68
CA ASN A 23 -24.18 2.97 -10.08
C ASN A 23 -25.21 4.09 -9.79
N GLY A 24 -25.07 5.23 -10.45
CA GLY A 24 -26.08 6.29 -10.46
C GLY A 24 -26.06 7.21 -9.25
N TYR A 25 -24.97 7.27 -8.49
CA TYR A 25 -24.78 8.30 -7.47
C TYR A 25 -24.19 9.58 -8.08
N LYS A 26 -24.58 10.74 -7.56
CA LYS A 26 -23.86 11.99 -7.78
C LYS A 26 -22.71 12.05 -6.77
N VAL A 27 -21.49 11.82 -7.23
CA VAL A 27 -20.30 11.74 -6.38
C VAL A 27 -19.56 13.06 -6.37
N THR A 28 -19.14 13.51 -5.18
CA THR A 28 -18.19 14.61 -4.98
C THR A 28 -17.06 14.10 -4.08
N VAL A 29 -15.82 14.09 -4.59
CA VAL A 29 -14.61 13.74 -3.84
C VAL A 29 -13.93 15.02 -3.37
N LEU A 30 -13.64 15.11 -2.07
CA LEU A 30 -12.98 16.27 -1.44
C LEU A 30 -11.55 15.90 -1.04
N GLU A 31 -10.56 16.58 -1.60
CA GLU A 31 -9.14 16.40 -1.33
C GLU A 31 -8.55 17.67 -0.69
N GLN A 32 -7.84 17.50 0.44
CA GLN A 32 -7.20 18.62 1.14
C GLN A 32 -5.98 19.17 0.40
N GLY A 33 -5.24 18.32 -0.29
CA GLY A 33 -4.03 18.64 -1.02
C GLY A 33 -4.29 19.36 -2.35
N PHE A 34 -3.23 19.79 -2.99
CA PHE A 34 -3.28 20.34 -4.35
C PHE A 34 -3.25 19.26 -5.43
N GLN A 35 -2.83 18.04 -5.07
CA GLN A 35 -2.73 16.89 -5.94
C GLN A 35 -3.58 15.73 -5.38
N ILE A 36 -4.28 15.02 -6.25
CA ILE A 36 -5.06 13.83 -5.92
C ILE A 36 -4.16 12.59 -5.83
N GLY A 37 -4.67 11.49 -5.26
CA GLY A 37 -4.05 10.17 -5.34
C GLY A 37 -3.51 9.63 -4.02
N GLY A 38 -3.25 10.46 -3.00
CA GLY A 38 -2.64 9.98 -1.75
C GLY A 38 -1.28 9.32 -2.03
N CYS A 39 -1.11 8.04 -1.67
CA CYS A 39 0.13 7.28 -1.95
C CYS A 39 0.37 6.96 -3.43
N LEU A 40 -0.56 7.29 -4.34
CA LEU A 40 -0.35 7.21 -5.78
C LEU A 40 0.25 8.50 -6.35
N GLN A 41 0.50 9.51 -5.54
CA GLN A 41 1.13 10.74 -6.02
C GLN A 41 2.55 10.46 -6.52
N THR A 42 2.94 11.21 -7.54
CA THR A 42 4.33 11.34 -7.97
C THR A 42 4.77 12.78 -7.76
N PHE A 43 6.05 13.01 -7.61
CA PHE A 43 6.59 14.35 -7.61
C PHE A 43 7.70 14.50 -8.65
N ARG A 44 7.87 15.73 -9.12
CA ARG A 44 8.90 16.05 -10.11
C ARG A 44 9.99 16.93 -9.49
N ARG A 45 11.23 16.64 -9.85
CA ARG A 45 12.38 17.52 -9.63
C ARG A 45 13.16 17.61 -10.93
N ASP A 46 13.31 18.80 -11.47
CA ASP A 46 13.86 19.05 -12.78
C ASP A 46 13.15 18.21 -13.87
N ASP A 47 13.86 17.32 -14.54
CA ASP A 47 13.36 16.39 -15.55
C ASP A 47 12.98 15.01 -14.98
N ALA A 48 13.30 14.75 -13.71
CA ALA A 48 13.05 13.45 -13.06
C ALA A 48 11.68 13.39 -12.37
N VAL A 49 11.01 12.24 -12.49
CA VAL A 49 9.74 11.91 -11.81
C VAL A 49 10.00 10.77 -10.83
N PHE A 50 9.44 10.89 -9.62
CA PHE A 50 9.62 9.93 -8.53
C PHE A 50 8.27 9.46 -8.01
N GLU A 51 8.20 8.18 -7.64
CA GLU A 51 7.08 7.58 -6.94
C GLU A 51 7.10 7.97 -5.45
N THR A 52 5.94 8.04 -4.81
CA THR A 52 5.89 8.38 -3.37
C THR A 52 5.50 7.22 -2.47
N GLY A 53 4.78 6.22 -2.98
CA GLY A 53 4.31 5.14 -2.13
C GLY A 53 3.78 3.90 -2.86
N MET A 54 3.71 3.92 -4.21
CA MET A 54 3.33 2.74 -4.98
C MET A 54 4.33 2.55 -6.12
N HIS A 55 5.17 1.53 -6.02
CA HIS A 55 6.34 1.33 -6.88
C HIS A 55 6.14 0.19 -7.88
N TYR A 56 5.33 -0.82 -7.54
CA TYR A 56 4.94 -1.91 -8.42
C TYR A 56 3.67 -2.58 -7.93
N ILE A 57 3.02 -3.36 -8.80
CA ILE A 57 1.72 -3.97 -8.56
C ILE A 57 1.74 -5.44 -8.94
N GLY A 58 0.94 -6.25 -8.25
CA GLY A 58 0.76 -7.67 -8.53
C GLY A 58 -0.61 -7.97 -9.12
N GLY A 59 -0.74 -9.12 -9.82
CA GLY A 59 -2.03 -9.62 -10.29
C GLY A 59 -2.70 -8.77 -11.36
N ALA A 60 -1.92 -8.14 -12.26
CA ALA A 60 -2.42 -7.19 -13.26
C ALA A 60 -2.30 -7.68 -14.71
N GLU A 61 -2.04 -8.99 -14.92
CA GLU A 61 -2.10 -9.61 -16.25
C GLU A 61 -3.56 -9.79 -16.70
N GLU A 62 -3.77 -10.04 -17.97
CA GLU A 62 -5.12 -10.27 -18.54
C GLU A 62 -5.86 -11.35 -17.74
N HIS A 63 -7.13 -11.09 -17.42
CA HIS A 63 -8.01 -11.95 -16.60
C HIS A 63 -7.63 -12.11 -15.11
N GLN A 64 -6.56 -11.48 -14.65
CA GLN A 64 -6.25 -11.45 -13.22
C GLN A 64 -7.11 -10.41 -12.48
N VAL A 65 -7.24 -10.60 -11.18
CA VAL A 65 -8.24 -9.87 -10.36
C VAL A 65 -8.03 -8.35 -10.37
N LEU A 66 -6.80 -7.89 -10.22
CA LEU A 66 -6.52 -6.46 -10.26
C LEU A 66 -6.83 -5.87 -11.65
N ARG A 67 -6.45 -6.56 -12.73
CA ARG A 67 -6.77 -6.14 -14.10
C ARG A 67 -8.27 -6.03 -14.33
N THR A 68 -9.03 -7.02 -13.88
CA THR A 68 -10.50 -7.01 -13.95
C THR A 68 -11.10 -5.82 -13.20
N MET A 69 -10.59 -5.50 -12.00
CA MET A 69 -11.04 -4.32 -11.25
C MET A 69 -10.68 -3.02 -11.95
N MET A 70 -9.47 -2.90 -12.51
CA MET A 70 -9.05 -1.74 -13.30
C MET A 70 -9.93 -1.55 -14.52
N HIS A 71 -10.22 -2.62 -15.24
CA HIS A 71 -11.11 -2.60 -16.41
C HIS A 71 -12.54 -2.18 -16.02
N TYR A 72 -13.08 -2.78 -14.97
CA TYR A 72 -14.39 -2.37 -14.43
C TYR A 72 -14.45 -0.88 -14.09
N MET A 73 -13.39 -0.31 -13.52
CA MET A 73 -13.34 1.11 -13.19
C MET A 73 -13.00 2.01 -14.39
N GLY A 74 -12.65 1.43 -15.54
CA GLY A 74 -12.35 2.13 -16.79
C GLY A 74 -11.01 2.85 -16.76
N VAL A 75 -10.01 2.28 -16.09
CA VAL A 75 -8.68 2.88 -15.91
C VAL A 75 -7.57 2.11 -16.63
N ASP A 76 -7.82 0.94 -17.13
CA ASP A 76 -6.83 0.05 -17.75
C ASP A 76 -6.39 0.50 -19.15
N THR A 77 -7.25 1.21 -19.89
CA THR A 77 -6.95 1.71 -21.24
C THR A 77 -5.95 2.85 -21.27
N ASP A 78 -5.84 3.59 -20.17
CA ASP A 78 -4.98 4.77 -20.05
C ASP A 78 -3.63 4.45 -19.36
N ILE A 79 -3.47 3.20 -18.90
CA ILE A 79 -2.33 2.78 -18.09
C ILE A 79 -1.52 1.72 -18.83
N GLN A 80 -0.29 2.07 -19.16
CA GLN A 80 0.67 1.14 -19.71
C GLN A 80 1.43 0.46 -18.56
N LEU A 81 1.52 -0.88 -18.63
CA LEU A 81 2.22 -1.71 -17.65
C LEU A 81 3.49 -2.29 -18.26
N SER A 82 4.59 -2.25 -17.52
CA SER A 82 5.85 -2.92 -17.84
C SER A 82 6.03 -4.11 -16.90
N ARG A 83 6.09 -5.31 -17.45
CA ARG A 83 6.22 -6.55 -16.66
C ARG A 83 7.62 -6.64 -16.07
N LEU A 84 7.72 -6.96 -14.78
CA LEU A 84 8.97 -7.36 -14.16
C LEU A 84 9.40 -8.75 -14.62
N ASP A 85 10.66 -9.10 -14.41
CA ASP A 85 11.20 -10.40 -14.79
C ASP A 85 10.40 -11.55 -14.15
N PRO A 86 9.69 -12.36 -14.92
CA PRO A 86 8.89 -13.44 -14.36
C PRO A 86 9.72 -14.54 -13.68
N MET A 87 11.02 -14.60 -13.95
CA MET A 87 11.93 -15.55 -13.31
C MET A 87 12.63 -15.00 -12.06
N GLY A 88 12.41 -13.72 -11.74
CA GLY A 88 13.04 -13.09 -10.58
C GLY A 88 12.50 -11.68 -10.35
N TYR A 89 11.17 -11.49 -10.24
CA TYR A 89 10.56 -10.17 -10.06
C TYR A 89 10.96 -9.49 -8.75
N ASP A 90 11.25 -10.28 -7.71
CA ASP A 90 11.84 -9.84 -6.44
C ASP A 90 13.09 -10.66 -6.14
N VAL A 91 14.14 -10.00 -5.70
CA VAL A 91 15.40 -10.62 -5.28
C VAL A 91 15.64 -10.30 -3.82
N ILE A 92 15.74 -11.35 -3.00
CA ILE A 92 16.06 -11.23 -1.57
C ILE A 92 17.57 -11.39 -1.41
N SER A 93 18.26 -10.33 -1.03
CA SER A 93 19.66 -10.39 -0.64
C SER A 93 19.75 -10.54 0.89
N PHE A 94 20.22 -11.68 1.33
CA PHE A 94 20.36 -12.02 2.74
C PHE A 94 21.60 -12.86 2.99
N ARG A 95 22.43 -12.45 3.97
CA ARG A 95 23.68 -13.13 4.35
C ARG A 95 24.63 -13.35 3.15
N GLY A 96 24.72 -12.34 2.26
CA GLY A 96 25.62 -12.35 1.11
C GLY A 96 25.21 -13.30 -0.02
N LYS A 97 23.95 -13.73 -0.06
CA LYS A 97 23.37 -14.54 -1.14
C LYS A 97 22.10 -13.92 -1.66
N HIS A 98 21.81 -14.16 -2.94
CA HIS A 98 20.61 -13.74 -3.63
C HIS A 98 19.64 -14.91 -3.83
N TYR A 99 18.36 -14.66 -3.54
CA TYR A 99 17.27 -15.62 -3.71
C TYR A 99 16.19 -14.96 -4.54
N GLN A 100 15.93 -15.53 -5.71
CA GLN A 100 14.97 -14.99 -6.68
C GLN A 100 13.57 -15.55 -6.43
N PHE A 101 12.57 -14.68 -6.49
CA PHE A 101 11.16 -15.06 -6.50
C PHE A 101 10.64 -15.00 -7.92
N ALA A 102 10.27 -16.17 -8.44
CA ALA A 102 9.73 -16.34 -9.78
C ALA A 102 8.21 -16.50 -9.74
N ASN A 103 7.53 -16.05 -10.80
CA ASN A 103 6.08 -16.17 -10.91
C ASN A 103 5.63 -17.61 -11.15
N GLY A 104 4.63 -18.05 -10.41
CA GLY A 104 4.01 -19.37 -10.57
C GLY A 104 4.72 -20.51 -9.87
N LYS A 105 3.94 -21.52 -9.45
CA LYS A 105 4.36 -22.60 -8.57
C LYS A 105 5.62 -23.31 -9.03
N GLU A 106 5.65 -23.72 -10.29
CA GLU A 106 6.77 -24.52 -10.81
C GLU A 106 8.08 -23.72 -10.78
N HIS A 107 8.05 -22.48 -11.23
CA HIS A 107 9.22 -21.61 -11.26
C HIS A 107 9.66 -21.23 -9.84
N PHE A 108 8.75 -20.81 -8.97
CA PHE A 108 9.04 -20.49 -7.58
C PHE A 108 9.71 -21.64 -6.84
N VAL A 109 9.12 -22.86 -6.93
CA VAL A 109 9.67 -24.05 -6.26
C VAL A 109 11.01 -24.45 -6.87
N ASN A 110 11.17 -24.45 -8.21
CA ASN A 110 12.40 -24.81 -8.86
C ASN A 110 13.54 -23.87 -8.48
N THR A 111 13.32 -22.56 -8.60
CA THR A 111 14.34 -21.53 -8.33
C THR A 111 14.85 -21.60 -6.89
N LEU A 112 13.96 -21.71 -5.91
CA LEU A 112 14.39 -21.81 -4.52
C LEU A 112 14.98 -23.18 -4.16
N ALA A 113 14.47 -24.27 -4.75
CA ALA A 113 15.00 -25.61 -4.51
C ALA A 113 16.42 -25.82 -5.05
N GLU A 114 16.92 -25.00 -5.97
CA GLU A 114 18.34 -25.02 -6.35
C GLU A 114 19.27 -24.75 -5.16
N GLN A 115 18.85 -23.85 -4.27
CA GLN A 115 19.61 -23.53 -3.06
C GLN A 115 19.15 -24.33 -1.82
N PHE A 116 17.91 -24.84 -1.83
CA PHE A 116 17.30 -25.63 -0.75
C PHE A 116 16.76 -26.98 -1.26
N PRO A 117 17.62 -27.88 -1.80
CA PRO A 117 17.17 -29.11 -2.48
C PRO A 117 16.41 -30.08 -1.57
N LYS A 118 16.67 -30.04 -0.25
CA LYS A 118 15.98 -30.88 0.73
C LYS A 118 14.59 -30.37 1.09
N SER A 119 14.29 -29.11 0.82
CA SER A 119 13.01 -28.43 1.18
C SER A 119 12.05 -28.30 0.00
N ARG A 120 12.29 -28.98 -1.11
CA ARG A 120 11.45 -28.87 -2.32
C ARG A 120 9.98 -29.16 -2.03
N GLU A 121 9.70 -30.20 -1.25
CA GLU A 121 8.33 -30.58 -0.88
C GLU A 121 7.69 -29.52 0.04
N GLU A 122 8.43 -29.01 1.02
CA GLU A 122 7.98 -27.95 1.92
C GLU A 122 7.69 -26.65 1.14
N LEU A 123 8.51 -26.31 0.15
CA LEU A 123 8.26 -25.18 -0.75
C LEU A 123 6.97 -25.35 -1.54
N SER A 124 6.70 -26.56 -2.05
CA SER A 124 5.45 -26.86 -2.75
C SER A 124 4.23 -26.74 -1.83
N GLN A 125 4.34 -27.25 -0.60
CA GLN A 125 3.28 -27.18 0.43
C GLN A 125 3.04 -25.72 0.87
N TYR A 126 4.10 -24.94 1.07
CA TYR A 126 4.01 -23.54 1.40
C TYR A 126 3.30 -22.76 0.28
N TYR A 127 3.68 -22.97 -0.97
CA TYR A 127 3.04 -22.32 -2.11
C TYR A 127 1.55 -22.63 -2.19
N ASP A 128 1.17 -23.92 -2.07
CA ASP A 128 -0.23 -24.34 -2.10
C ASP A 128 -1.02 -23.76 -0.92
N LEU A 129 -0.38 -23.62 0.24
CA LEU A 129 -0.99 -22.98 1.40
C LEU A 129 -1.28 -21.49 1.15
N VAL A 130 -0.30 -20.76 0.61
CA VAL A 130 -0.48 -19.34 0.24
C VAL A 130 -1.65 -19.18 -0.71
N LYS A 131 -1.71 -19.98 -1.79
CA LYS A 131 -2.81 -19.96 -2.77
C LYS A 131 -4.16 -20.28 -2.13
N ARG A 132 -4.23 -21.32 -1.30
CA ARG A 132 -5.45 -21.73 -0.60
C ARG A 132 -5.98 -20.62 0.31
N VAL A 133 -5.10 -19.99 1.10
CA VAL A 133 -5.48 -18.91 1.99
C VAL A 133 -5.93 -17.67 1.22
N ALA A 134 -5.20 -17.26 0.19
CA ALA A 134 -5.59 -16.13 -0.66
C ALA A 134 -6.95 -16.37 -1.33
N SER A 135 -7.19 -17.58 -1.85
CA SER A 135 -8.45 -17.95 -2.49
C SER A 135 -9.65 -18.00 -1.54
N SER A 136 -9.42 -18.06 -0.23
CA SER A 136 -10.48 -18.02 0.79
C SER A 136 -11.11 -16.62 0.96
N TRP A 137 -10.60 -15.59 0.26
CA TRP A 137 -11.13 -14.24 0.24
C TRP A 137 -11.92 -13.99 -1.04
N SER A 138 -13.24 -13.78 -0.92
CA SER A 138 -14.15 -13.67 -2.05
C SER A 138 -13.77 -12.60 -3.07
N ILE A 139 -13.34 -11.43 -2.62
CA ILE A 139 -12.96 -10.34 -3.52
C ILE A 139 -11.59 -10.62 -4.18
N HIS A 140 -10.65 -11.23 -3.45
CA HIS A 140 -9.33 -11.55 -4.00
C HIS A 140 -9.39 -12.66 -5.06
N SER A 141 -10.37 -13.57 -4.97
CA SER A 141 -10.60 -14.63 -5.94
C SER A 141 -11.72 -14.33 -6.95
N LEU A 142 -12.44 -13.21 -6.79
CA LEU A 142 -13.69 -12.88 -7.49
C LEU A 142 -14.70 -14.04 -7.43
N ASN A 143 -14.71 -14.79 -6.34
CA ASN A 143 -15.58 -15.92 -6.11
C ASN A 143 -16.43 -15.73 -4.85
N GLN A 144 -17.73 -15.92 -4.96
CA GLN A 144 -18.67 -15.82 -3.82
C GLN A 144 -18.65 -17.07 -2.93
N GLN A 145 -18.29 -18.23 -3.51
CA GLN A 145 -18.18 -19.49 -2.78
C GLN A 145 -16.73 -19.68 -2.32
N VAL A 146 -16.44 -19.29 -1.08
CA VAL A 146 -15.11 -19.38 -0.47
C VAL A 146 -15.12 -20.24 0.78
N ASP A 147 -13.98 -20.81 1.11
CA ASP A 147 -13.78 -21.54 2.36
C ASP A 147 -13.61 -20.58 3.54
N LEU A 148 -14.70 -20.33 4.26
CA LEU A 148 -14.71 -19.45 5.43
C LEU A 148 -13.90 -20.00 6.60
N ASN A 149 -13.74 -21.33 6.73
CA ASN A 149 -12.95 -21.92 7.81
C ASN A 149 -11.46 -21.60 7.61
N THR A 150 -10.94 -21.78 6.40
CA THR A 150 -9.57 -21.37 6.05
C THR A 150 -9.39 -19.87 6.26
N ASN A 151 -10.35 -19.04 5.86
CA ASN A 151 -10.27 -17.58 6.06
C ASN A 151 -10.13 -17.24 7.56
N VAL A 152 -11.00 -17.78 8.42
CA VAL A 152 -10.99 -17.51 9.86
C VAL A 152 -9.71 -18.02 10.51
N GLU A 153 -9.27 -19.24 10.19
CA GLU A 153 -8.07 -19.84 10.75
C GLU A 153 -6.83 -18.96 10.54
N TYR A 154 -6.55 -18.58 9.29
CA TYR A 154 -5.31 -17.88 8.96
C TYR A 154 -5.36 -16.36 9.19
N ARG A 155 -6.50 -15.81 9.60
CA ARG A 155 -6.60 -14.46 10.15
C ARG A 155 -6.16 -14.35 11.60
N THR A 156 -6.14 -15.46 12.33
CA THR A 156 -5.86 -15.49 13.78
C THR A 156 -4.52 -16.17 14.10
N ARG A 157 -3.82 -16.65 13.09
CA ARG A 157 -2.47 -17.24 13.24
C ARG A 157 -1.44 -16.28 12.66
N SER A 158 -0.32 -16.08 13.38
CA SER A 158 0.75 -15.21 12.92
C SER A 158 1.50 -15.78 11.72
N VAL A 159 2.09 -14.90 10.92
CA VAL A 159 2.90 -15.28 9.75
C VAL A 159 4.08 -16.16 10.17
N GLY A 160 4.74 -15.85 11.29
CA GLY A 160 5.86 -16.63 11.81
C GLY A 160 5.44 -18.03 12.23
N GLU A 161 4.35 -18.16 13.01
CA GLU A 161 3.82 -19.46 13.43
C GLU A 161 3.54 -20.37 12.23
N VAL A 162 2.89 -19.84 11.19
CA VAL A 162 2.50 -20.65 10.03
C VAL A 162 3.71 -21.03 9.18
N ILE A 163 4.61 -20.11 8.88
CA ILE A 163 5.85 -20.41 8.13
C ILE A 163 6.68 -21.46 8.90
N ASP A 164 6.85 -21.27 10.22
CA ASP A 164 7.62 -22.18 11.07
C ASP A 164 7.00 -23.60 11.13
N SER A 165 5.68 -23.73 10.92
CA SER A 165 4.97 -25.02 10.89
C SER A 165 5.10 -25.79 9.57
N VAL A 166 5.40 -25.09 8.46
CA VAL A 166 5.47 -25.70 7.11
C VAL A 166 6.90 -25.93 6.66
N ILE A 167 7.81 -25.04 7.02
CA ILE A 167 9.22 -25.05 6.56
C ILE A 167 10.12 -25.41 7.73
N SER A 168 10.95 -26.44 7.56
CA SER A 168 11.87 -26.91 8.61
C SER A 168 13.20 -26.13 8.61
N ASP A 169 13.71 -25.71 7.42
CA ASP A 169 14.97 -25.02 7.29
C ASP A 169 14.89 -23.56 7.80
N PRO A 170 15.67 -23.18 8.83
CA PRO A 170 15.59 -21.83 9.42
C PRO A 170 15.98 -20.70 8.45
N LEU A 171 16.87 -20.95 7.50
CA LEU A 171 17.24 -19.94 6.50
C LEU A 171 16.13 -19.78 5.48
N LEU A 172 15.53 -20.86 5.01
CA LEU A 172 14.42 -20.80 4.07
C LEU A 172 13.20 -20.08 4.67
N ARG A 173 12.93 -20.24 6.00
CA ARG A 173 11.90 -19.46 6.71
C ARG A 173 12.12 -17.94 6.56
N GLN A 174 13.38 -17.49 6.66
CA GLN A 174 13.73 -16.09 6.45
C GLN A 174 13.50 -15.68 4.99
N ILE A 175 13.88 -16.53 4.05
CA ILE A 175 13.79 -16.19 2.63
C ILE A 175 12.34 -16.07 2.18
N VAL A 176 11.45 -17.02 2.49
CA VAL A 176 10.03 -16.93 2.09
C VAL A 176 9.29 -15.75 2.76
N ALA A 177 9.82 -15.25 3.86
CA ALA A 177 9.35 -14.04 4.53
C ALA A 177 10.01 -12.75 4.00
N GLY A 178 10.97 -12.86 3.07
CA GLY A 178 11.85 -11.76 2.65
C GLY A 178 11.15 -10.62 1.91
N THR A 179 9.89 -10.73 1.58
CA THR A 179 9.06 -9.63 1.05
C THR A 179 8.21 -8.94 2.11
N ASN A 180 8.49 -9.15 3.42
CA ASN A 180 7.71 -8.58 4.52
C ASN A 180 7.67 -7.05 4.54
N LEU A 181 8.63 -6.38 3.90
CA LEU A 181 8.63 -4.92 3.74
C LEU A 181 7.40 -4.42 2.97
N LEU A 182 6.75 -5.27 2.15
CA LEU A 182 5.53 -4.94 1.41
C LEU A 182 4.30 -4.74 2.31
N TYR A 183 4.34 -5.20 3.56
CA TYR A 183 3.22 -5.09 4.47
C TYR A 183 3.63 -4.67 5.88
N ALA A 184 4.87 -4.22 6.07
CA ALA A 184 5.46 -3.91 7.37
C ALA A 184 5.22 -5.06 8.37
N GLY A 185 5.64 -6.28 7.95
CA GLY A 185 5.31 -7.51 8.65
C GLY A 185 6.06 -7.67 9.96
N GLU A 186 5.32 -7.95 11.03
CA GLU A 186 5.85 -8.36 12.34
C GLU A 186 5.63 -9.88 12.50
N LYS A 187 6.70 -10.65 12.79
CA LYS A 187 6.69 -12.13 12.80
C LYS A 187 5.54 -12.72 13.61
N ASP A 188 5.36 -12.23 14.84
CA ASP A 188 4.44 -12.82 15.82
C ASP A 188 3.10 -12.08 15.93
N HIS A 189 2.92 -11.03 15.13
CA HIS A 189 1.74 -10.17 15.16
C HIS A 189 0.94 -10.20 13.86
N THR A 190 1.62 -10.12 12.70
CA THR A 190 0.93 -10.04 11.41
C THR A 190 0.20 -11.35 11.09
N PRO A 191 -1.10 -11.31 10.72
CA PRO A 191 -1.84 -12.49 10.29
C PRO A 191 -1.22 -13.14 9.05
N PHE A 192 -1.15 -14.47 9.01
CA PHE A 192 -0.68 -15.17 7.81
C PHE A 192 -1.53 -14.87 6.58
N SER A 193 -2.83 -14.60 6.75
CA SER A 193 -3.69 -14.19 5.64
C SER A 193 -3.22 -12.89 4.97
N THR A 194 -2.66 -11.93 5.71
CA THR A 194 -2.08 -10.71 5.14
C THR A 194 -0.89 -11.04 4.24
N HIS A 195 0.04 -11.86 4.75
CA HIS A 195 1.18 -12.36 3.98
C HIS A 195 0.73 -13.12 2.73
N ALA A 196 -0.21 -14.05 2.86
CA ALA A 196 -0.69 -14.89 1.76
C ALA A 196 -1.35 -14.05 0.64
N LEU A 197 -2.20 -13.09 0.98
CA LEU A 197 -2.88 -12.23 0.01
C LEU A 197 -1.89 -11.39 -0.80
N ILE A 198 -0.87 -10.86 -0.14
CA ILE A 198 0.14 -10.03 -0.78
C ILE A 198 1.06 -10.88 -1.63
N THR A 199 1.62 -11.96 -1.07
CA THR A 199 2.51 -12.88 -1.78
C THR A 199 1.83 -13.46 -3.02
N ASP A 200 0.58 -13.94 -2.89
CA ASP A 200 -0.20 -14.48 -4.01
C ASP A 200 -0.40 -13.44 -5.13
N SER A 201 -0.67 -12.19 -4.77
CA SER A 201 -0.89 -11.12 -5.75
C SER A 201 0.34 -10.91 -6.64
N TYR A 202 1.54 -10.82 -6.04
CA TYR A 202 2.78 -10.62 -6.78
C TYR A 202 3.30 -11.89 -7.46
N ASP A 203 3.04 -13.05 -6.88
CA ASP A 203 3.39 -14.34 -7.49
C ASP A 203 2.61 -14.60 -8.79
N GLN A 204 1.36 -14.13 -8.89
CA GLN A 204 0.59 -14.25 -10.13
C GLN A 204 1.24 -13.51 -11.29
N SER A 205 1.68 -12.28 -11.07
CA SER A 205 2.45 -11.44 -11.99
C SER A 205 2.85 -10.15 -11.28
N ALA A 206 3.94 -9.52 -11.72
CA ALA A 206 4.41 -8.26 -11.16
C ALA A 206 4.70 -7.24 -12.27
N PHE A 207 4.27 -5.98 -12.06
CA PHE A 207 4.38 -4.92 -13.06
C PHE A 207 4.76 -3.58 -12.43
N ARG A 208 5.43 -2.74 -13.20
CA ARG A 208 5.54 -1.30 -12.96
C ARG A 208 4.58 -0.53 -13.85
N ILE A 209 4.12 0.63 -13.39
CA ILE A 209 3.31 1.54 -14.19
C ILE A 209 4.25 2.47 -14.95
N VAL A 210 4.14 2.45 -16.28
CA VAL A 210 4.98 3.32 -17.13
C VAL A 210 4.58 4.77 -16.97
N GLY A 211 5.54 5.59 -16.54
CA GLY A 211 5.37 7.02 -16.32
C GLY A 211 4.71 7.41 -14.99
N GLY A 212 4.54 6.45 -14.08
CA GLY A 212 4.22 6.70 -12.67
C GLY A 212 2.78 6.44 -12.26
N SER A 213 2.65 6.17 -10.97
CA SER A 213 1.41 5.75 -10.30
C SER A 213 0.31 6.82 -10.28
N SER A 214 0.66 8.10 -10.39
CA SER A 214 -0.32 9.20 -10.47
C SER A 214 -1.30 9.03 -11.64
N LYS A 215 -0.90 8.34 -12.72
CA LYS A 215 -1.78 8.03 -13.85
C LYS A 215 -3.02 7.24 -13.44
N VAL A 216 -2.89 6.36 -12.46
CA VAL A 216 -4.05 5.62 -11.91
C VAL A 216 -5.04 6.57 -11.25
N ALA A 217 -4.54 7.48 -10.42
CA ALA A 217 -5.39 8.48 -9.76
C ALA A 217 -6.07 9.41 -10.76
N ASP A 218 -5.32 9.88 -11.76
CA ASP A 218 -5.84 10.75 -12.81
C ASP A 218 -6.91 10.07 -13.65
N SER A 219 -6.70 8.80 -14.03
CA SER A 219 -7.66 8.01 -14.81
C SER A 219 -8.94 7.73 -14.01
N LEU A 220 -8.82 7.37 -12.71
CA LEU A 220 -9.98 7.22 -11.82
C LEU A 220 -10.77 8.52 -11.68
N ALA A 221 -10.08 9.65 -11.49
CA ALA A 221 -10.72 10.96 -11.41
C ALA A 221 -11.40 11.36 -12.73
N ALA A 222 -10.77 11.07 -13.88
CA ALA A 222 -11.36 11.26 -15.19
C ALA A 222 -12.64 10.41 -15.39
N SER A 223 -12.62 9.14 -14.95
CA SER A 223 -13.78 8.25 -14.98
C SER A 223 -14.94 8.80 -14.14
N ILE A 224 -14.66 9.29 -12.92
CA ILE A 224 -15.68 9.94 -12.06
C ILE A 224 -16.29 11.15 -12.76
N ARG A 225 -15.45 12.05 -13.32
CA ARG A 225 -15.92 13.26 -14.02
C ARG A 225 -16.74 12.93 -15.26
N LYS A 226 -16.32 11.95 -16.05
CA LYS A 226 -17.04 11.46 -17.23
C LYS A 226 -18.45 10.98 -16.89
N LEU A 227 -18.65 10.46 -15.68
CA LEU A 227 -19.94 9.98 -15.17
C LEU A 227 -20.73 11.08 -14.43
N GLY A 228 -20.30 12.35 -14.50
CA GLY A 228 -20.98 13.50 -13.91
C GLY A 228 -20.69 13.77 -12.45
N GLY A 229 -19.66 13.13 -11.88
CA GLY A 229 -19.15 13.43 -10.56
C GLY A 229 -18.10 14.55 -10.57
N GLU A 230 -17.65 14.93 -9.38
CA GLU A 230 -16.67 15.99 -9.17
C GLU A 230 -15.52 15.50 -8.30
N VAL A 231 -14.31 15.96 -8.57
CA VAL A 231 -13.12 15.74 -7.73
C VAL A 231 -12.48 17.10 -7.50
N LEU A 232 -12.56 17.58 -6.27
CA LEU A 232 -12.17 18.92 -5.82
C LEU A 232 -10.92 18.82 -4.96
N THR A 233 -9.89 19.59 -5.29
CA THR A 233 -8.66 19.74 -4.51
C THR A 233 -8.69 21.00 -3.66
N LYS A 234 -7.78 21.12 -2.68
CA LYS A 234 -7.72 22.23 -1.71
C LYS A 234 -9.01 22.37 -0.88
N CYS A 235 -9.75 21.28 -0.71
CA CYS A 235 -11.02 21.21 0.03
C CYS A 235 -10.79 20.38 1.30
N LYS A 236 -10.12 20.96 2.30
CA LYS A 236 -9.88 20.28 3.58
C LYS A 236 -11.18 20.16 4.37
N VAL A 237 -11.60 18.94 4.66
CA VAL A 237 -12.78 18.68 5.49
C VAL A 237 -12.47 19.00 6.94
N GLY A 238 -13.33 19.80 7.57
CA GLY A 238 -13.24 20.18 8.97
C GLY A 238 -14.16 19.38 9.87
N ARG A 239 -15.38 19.00 9.38
CA ARG A 239 -16.31 18.17 10.16
C ARG A 239 -17.34 17.46 9.29
N ILE A 240 -17.91 16.40 9.86
CA ILE A 240 -19.07 15.67 9.31
C ILE A 240 -20.29 16.08 10.15
N GLU A 241 -21.22 16.79 9.51
CA GLU A 241 -22.47 17.21 10.14
C GLU A 241 -23.40 16.02 10.26
N CYS A 242 -23.95 15.80 11.45
CA CYS A 242 -24.90 14.73 11.73
C CYS A 242 -26.14 15.28 12.40
N ASN A 243 -27.29 14.68 12.10
CA ASN A 243 -28.47 14.81 12.95
C ASN A 243 -28.52 13.65 13.97
N GLU A 244 -29.66 13.43 14.61
CA GLU A 244 -29.83 12.37 15.61
C GLU A 244 -29.71 10.94 15.06
N THR A 245 -29.82 10.76 13.73
CA THR A 245 -29.90 9.43 13.10
C THR A 245 -28.84 9.16 12.07
N GLN A 246 -28.29 10.19 11.40
CA GLN A 246 -27.40 10.01 10.26
C GLN A 246 -26.52 11.24 9.96
N ALA A 247 -25.50 11.06 9.11
CA ALA A 247 -24.75 12.17 8.52
C ALA A 247 -25.64 12.92 7.50
N THR A 248 -25.54 14.25 7.49
CA THR A 248 -26.37 15.12 6.62
C THR A 248 -25.54 15.93 5.63
N ALA A 249 -24.30 16.25 5.99
CA ALA A 249 -23.36 16.97 5.14
C ALA A 249 -21.91 16.77 5.57
N VAL A 250 -21.00 17.14 4.68
CA VAL A 250 -19.57 17.33 4.97
C VAL A 250 -19.29 18.83 4.87
N ILE A 251 -18.53 19.37 5.83
CA ILE A 251 -18.21 20.79 5.91
C ILE A 251 -16.69 20.94 5.86
N THR A 252 -16.19 21.78 4.97
CA THR A 252 -14.77 22.11 4.85
C THR A 252 -14.30 23.09 5.93
N THR A 253 -13.01 23.26 6.09
CA THR A 253 -12.42 24.19 7.08
C THR A 253 -12.71 25.66 6.78
N ASP A 254 -13.00 25.99 5.54
CA ASP A 254 -13.42 27.35 5.09
C ASP A 254 -14.94 27.56 5.11
N GLY A 255 -15.69 26.54 5.55
CA GLY A 255 -17.13 26.63 5.80
C GLY A 255 -18.03 26.20 4.65
N GLU A 256 -17.47 25.73 3.52
CA GLU A 256 -18.29 25.21 2.42
C GLU A 256 -19.01 23.93 2.85
N ARG A 257 -20.31 23.83 2.52
CA ARG A 257 -21.18 22.73 2.95
C ARG A 257 -21.63 21.87 1.78
N PHE A 258 -21.30 20.58 1.83
CA PHE A 258 -21.66 19.55 0.85
C PHE A 258 -22.74 18.62 1.43
N PRO A 259 -24.03 18.81 1.09
CA PRO A 259 -25.10 17.91 1.55
C PRO A 259 -24.90 16.50 0.98
N ALA A 260 -25.11 15.47 1.81
CA ALA A 260 -24.85 14.08 1.46
C ALA A 260 -25.95 13.14 1.95
N ASP A 261 -26.39 12.23 1.09
CA ASP A 261 -27.20 11.05 1.44
C ASP A 261 -26.32 9.88 1.91
N LEU A 262 -25.06 9.86 1.45
CA LEU A 262 -24.00 8.90 1.80
C LEU A 262 -22.69 9.66 1.98
N VAL A 263 -21.95 9.35 3.03
CA VAL A 263 -20.58 9.84 3.25
C VAL A 263 -19.63 8.64 3.26
N ILE A 264 -18.54 8.70 2.51
CA ILE A 264 -17.44 7.71 2.58
C ILE A 264 -16.17 8.43 3.01
N SER A 265 -15.53 7.93 4.06
CA SER A 265 -14.23 8.44 4.48
C SER A 265 -13.11 7.49 4.03
N SER A 266 -12.20 8.00 3.21
CA SER A 266 -11.01 7.31 2.71
C SER A 266 -9.73 7.76 3.42
N ILE A 267 -9.84 8.62 4.41
CA ILE A 267 -8.73 9.00 5.27
C ILE A 267 -8.57 8.01 6.43
N HIS A 268 -7.49 8.14 7.18
CA HIS A 268 -7.23 7.27 8.32
C HIS A 268 -8.43 7.22 9.29
N PRO A 269 -8.85 6.03 9.77
CA PRO A 269 -10.03 5.91 10.64
C PRO A 269 -9.99 6.77 11.89
N ALA A 270 -8.83 6.90 12.56
CA ALA A 270 -8.68 7.78 13.73
C ALA A 270 -8.91 9.27 13.36
N SER A 271 -8.37 9.71 12.20
CA SER A 271 -8.63 11.07 11.70
C SER A 271 -10.10 11.27 11.37
N THR A 272 -10.78 10.26 10.81
CA THR A 272 -12.23 10.30 10.57
C THR A 272 -13.00 10.49 11.87
N MET A 273 -12.60 9.79 12.96
CA MET A 273 -13.28 9.93 14.26
C MET A 273 -13.18 11.35 14.82
N GLN A 274 -12.14 12.11 14.48
CA GLN A 274 -11.97 13.50 14.90
C GLN A 274 -12.92 14.46 14.16
N LEU A 275 -13.37 14.11 12.95
CA LEU A 275 -14.29 14.92 12.15
C LEU A 275 -15.77 14.77 12.59
N ILE A 276 -16.09 13.83 13.49
CA ILE A 276 -17.45 13.47 13.85
C ILE A 276 -17.80 14.05 15.23
N GLU A 277 -18.74 14.98 15.26
CA GLU A 277 -19.33 15.53 16.49
C GLU A 277 -20.74 14.94 16.67
N SER A 278 -20.84 13.65 17.02
CA SER A 278 -22.12 12.97 17.17
C SER A 278 -22.09 11.93 18.28
N ASN A 279 -23.16 11.86 19.07
CA ASN A 279 -23.39 10.85 20.09
C ASN A 279 -23.69 9.45 19.50
N LEU A 280 -23.93 9.34 18.19
CA LEU A 280 -24.07 8.05 17.50
C LEU A 280 -22.78 7.25 17.57
N ILE A 281 -21.61 7.92 17.63
CA ILE A 281 -20.31 7.29 17.86
C ILE A 281 -20.02 7.25 19.37
N ARG A 282 -20.19 6.07 19.98
CA ARG A 282 -19.94 5.88 21.42
C ARG A 282 -18.45 6.13 21.75
N PRO A 283 -18.13 6.68 22.94
CA PRO A 283 -16.75 6.92 23.38
C PRO A 283 -15.86 5.67 23.31
N VAL A 284 -16.37 4.51 23.68
CA VAL A 284 -15.65 3.21 23.61
C VAL A 284 -15.25 2.86 22.17
N TYR A 285 -16.11 3.11 21.16
CA TYR A 285 -15.77 2.85 19.77
C TYR A 285 -14.68 3.80 19.29
N ARG A 286 -14.81 5.11 19.60
CA ARG A 286 -13.81 6.12 19.29
C ARG A 286 -12.45 5.81 19.95
N HIS A 287 -12.49 5.44 21.24
CA HIS A 287 -11.30 5.03 21.98
C HIS A 287 -10.62 3.84 21.29
N ARG A 288 -11.35 2.78 20.97
CA ARG A 288 -10.81 1.61 20.28
C ARG A 288 -10.11 1.99 18.97
N ILE A 289 -10.77 2.75 18.10
CA ILE A 289 -10.20 3.14 16.80
C ILE A 289 -8.91 3.98 16.96
N ASN A 290 -8.90 4.90 17.92
CA ASN A 290 -7.76 5.79 18.18
C ASN A 290 -6.55 5.09 18.82
N HIS A 291 -6.70 3.87 19.35
CA HIS A 291 -5.64 3.13 20.04
C HIS A 291 -5.16 1.89 19.26
N ILE A 292 -5.69 1.64 18.07
CA ILE A 292 -5.13 0.62 17.18
C ILE A 292 -3.74 1.10 16.74
N ARG A 293 -2.73 0.24 16.91
CA ARG A 293 -1.35 0.52 16.46
C ARG A 293 -1.32 0.79 14.95
N ASN A 294 -0.44 1.67 14.55
CA ASN A 294 -0.10 1.87 13.15
C ASN A 294 1.10 1.02 12.75
N THR A 295 1.22 0.71 11.46
CA THR A 295 2.45 0.13 10.92
C THR A 295 3.59 1.15 11.01
N THR A 296 4.81 0.65 10.95
CA THR A 296 6.00 1.51 10.92
C THR A 296 5.98 2.50 9.76
N SER A 297 6.80 3.54 9.88
CA SER A 297 7.03 4.51 8.82
C SER A 297 8.34 4.22 8.08
N VAL A 298 8.68 5.07 7.13
CA VAL A 298 9.80 4.86 6.19
C VAL A 298 10.58 6.15 5.97
N PHE A 299 11.89 5.98 5.77
CA PHE A 299 12.77 6.96 5.17
C PHE A 299 13.06 6.52 3.73
N THR A 300 12.84 7.42 2.77
CA THR A 300 13.08 7.12 1.36
C THR A 300 14.14 8.05 0.79
N VAL A 301 15.07 7.48 0.04
CA VAL A 301 16.04 8.21 -0.77
C VAL A 301 15.65 8.05 -2.23
N TYR A 302 15.38 9.13 -2.90
CA TYR A 302 15.06 9.21 -4.32
C TYR A 302 16.31 9.59 -5.09
N LEU A 303 16.76 8.72 -5.97
CA LEU A 303 18.00 8.87 -6.73
C LEU A 303 17.69 9.34 -8.15
N LYS A 304 18.32 10.43 -8.58
CA LYS A 304 18.44 10.80 -9.99
C LYS A 304 19.79 10.32 -10.48
N PHE A 305 19.79 9.50 -11.52
CA PHE A 305 21.03 8.95 -12.10
C PHE A 305 21.58 9.83 -13.22
N ARG A 306 22.89 9.78 -13.41
CA ARG A 306 23.54 10.33 -14.59
C ARG A 306 22.99 9.64 -15.83
N LYS A 307 22.84 10.37 -16.90
CA LYS A 307 22.30 9.83 -18.15
C LYS A 307 23.07 8.60 -18.61
N ASP A 308 22.34 7.54 -18.95
CA ASP A 308 22.85 6.27 -19.50
C ASP A 308 23.95 5.60 -18.65
N SER A 309 23.95 5.81 -17.34
CA SER A 309 25.00 5.30 -16.43
C SER A 309 24.58 4.06 -15.63
N VAL A 310 23.29 3.91 -15.31
CA VAL A 310 22.78 2.78 -14.53
C VAL A 310 21.88 1.92 -15.40
N ARG A 311 22.24 0.63 -15.58
CA ARG A 311 21.39 -0.32 -16.30
C ARG A 311 20.06 -0.50 -15.57
N TYR A 312 18.96 -0.52 -16.34
CA TYR A 312 17.65 -0.72 -15.76
C TYR A 312 17.54 -2.10 -15.10
N MET A 313 17.12 -2.10 -13.85
CA MET A 313 16.87 -3.30 -13.06
C MET A 313 15.40 -3.70 -13.18
N ASN A 314 15.12 -4.76 -13.94
CA ASN A 314 13.75 -5.27 -14.16
C ASN A 314 13.25 -6.18 -13.03
N HIS A 315 13.68 -5.92 -11.81
CA HIS A 315 13.25 -6.58 -10.58
C HIS A 315 13.36 -5.59 -9.41
N ASN A 316 12.94 -6.00 -8.22
CA ASN A 316 13.15 -5.25 -7.00
C ASN A 316 14.18 -5.98 -6.13
N LEU A 317 14.99 -5.24 -5.40
CA LEU A 317 16.01 -5.79 -4.51
C LEU A 317 15.64 -5.51 -3.05
N TYR A 318 15.44 -6.58 -2.29
CA TYR A 318 15.25 -6.55 -0.83
C TYR A 318 16.57 -6.93 -0.17
N TYR A 319 17.27 -5.97 0.37
CA TYR A 319 18.58 -6.18 0.98
C TYR A 319 18.50 -6.10 2.49
N TYR A 320 18.79 -7.22 3.15
CA TYR A 320 18.77 -7.36 4.60
C TYR A 320 20.20 -7.43 5.14
N ARG A 321 20.53 -6.52 6.06
CA ARG A 321 21.86 -6.37 6.67
C ARG A 321 21.92 -6.93 8.09
N GLY A 322 20.78 -7.28 8.69
CA GLY A 322 20.67 -7.90 10.01
C GLY A 322 20.70 -9.43 9.97
N ASP A 323 20.56 -10.03 11.14
CA ASP A 323 20.52 -11.50 11.30
C ASP A 323 19.16 -12.11 10.99
N SER A 324 18.12 -11.29 10.91
CA SER A 324 16.75 -11.69 10.60
C SER A 324 16.05 -10.67 9.70
N VAL A 325 15.23 -11.16 8.78
CA VAL A 325 14.37 -10.32 7.95
C VAL A 325 13.24 -9.65 8.76
N TRP A 326 12.98 -10.12 9.96
CA TRP A 326 11.95 -9.61 10.85
C TRP A 326 12.43 -8.51 11.81
N ASP A 327 13.75 -8.24 11.87
CA ASP A 327 14.34 -7.36 12.87
C ASP A 327 14.65 -5.96 12.34
N CYS A 328 13.91 -5.53 11.31
CA CYS A 328 14.20 -4.27 10.62
C CYS A 328 13.82 -3.01 11.41
N GLU A 329 12.89 -3.12 12.35
CA GLU A 329 12.46 -2.01 13.22
C GLU A 329 13.31 -1.87 14.50
N ASN A 330 14.05 -2.91 14.87
CA ASN A 330 14.88 -2.92 16.08
C ASN A 330 16.31 -2.49 15.73
N TYR A 331 16.54 -1.21 15.63
CA TYR A 331 17.82 -0.60 15.27
C TYR A 331 18.21 0.54 16.21
N ASP A 332 19.48 0.90 16.18
CA ASP A 332 20.05 2.13 16.73
C ASP A 332 20.85 2.89 15.65
N ASP A 333 21.44 4.01 15.99
CA ASP A 333 22.21 4.84 15.06
C ASP A 333 23.41 4.11 14.41
N THR A 334 23.92 3.04 15.03
CA THR A 334 25.07 2.27 14.52
C THR A 334 24.65 1.13 13.60
N THR A 335 23.45 0.59 13.79
CA THR A 335 22.92 -0.56 13.04
C THR A 335 21.97 -0.16 11.92
N TRP A 336 21.46 1.07 11.94
CA TRP A 336 20.57 1.59 10.88
C TRP A 336 21.34 1.92 9.58
N PRO A 337 20.80 1.63 8.38
CA PRO A 337 19.59 0.89 8.09
C PRO A 337 19.82 -0.63 8.16
N LYS A 338 18.86 -1.39 8.70
CA LYS A 338 18.91 -2.87 8.75
C LYS A 338 18.35 -3.56 7.51
N CYS A 339 17.47 -2.88 6.78
CA CYS A 339 16.89 -3.39 5.55
C CYS A 339 16.78 -2.26 4.52
N LEU A 340 16.86 -2.61 3.25
CA LEU A 340 16.66 -1.71 2.13
C LEU A 340 15.76 -2.39 1.09
N LEU A 341 14.78 -1.65 0.58
CA LEU A 341 14.07 -2.02 -0.64
C LEU A 341 14.50 -1.05 -1.73
N TYR A 342 15.20 -1.57 -2.74
CA TYR A 342 15.71 -0.78 -3.86
C TYR A 342 14.99 -1.12 -5.15
N MET A 343 14.53 -0.09 -5.85
CA MET A 343 13.73 -0.19 -7.05
C MET A 343 14.10 0.89 -8.06
N HIS A 344 13.86 0.62 -9.35
CA HIS A 344 13.93 1.63 -10.41
C HIS A 344 12.51 2.04 -10.84
N ALA A 345 12.29 3.33 -11.09
CA ALA A 345 11.04 3.77 -11.71
C ALA A 345 11.05 3.41 -13.21
N CYS A 346 9.85 3.16 -13.77
CA CYS A 346 9.68 2.82 -15.17
C CYS A 346 9.09 4.02 -15.92
N HIS A 347 9.93 4.75 -16.68
CA HIS A 347 9.50 5.94 -17.41
C HIS A 347 9.06 5.65 -18.85
N GLU A 348 9.55 4.55 -19.41
CA GLU A 348 9.20 4.04 -20.74
C GLU A 348 9.12 2.50 -20.72
N GLU A 349 8.51 1.90 -21.71
CA GLU A 349 8.42 0.45 -21.80
C GLU A 349 9.79 -0.15 -22.15
N HIS A 350 10.24 -1.13 -21.34
CA HIS A 350 11.53 -1.81 -21.51
C HIS A 350 12.75 -0.86 -21.59
N PRO A 351 12.98 0.00 -20.61
CA PRO A 351 14.11 0.92 -20.62
C PRO A 351 15.44 0.16 -20.56
N GLU A 352 16.44 0.62 -21.28
CA GLU A 352 17.80 0.09 -21.20
C GLU A 352 18.54 0.62 -19.96
N TYR A 353 18.29 1.88 -19.63
CA TYR A 353 18.91 2.58 -18.50
C TYR A 353 17.84 3.16 -17.56
N ALA A 354 18.13 3.12 -16.28
CA ALA A 354 17.31 3.78 -15.28
C ALA A 354 17.58 5.28 -15.25
N GLN A 355 16.52 6.10 -15.20
CA GLN A 355 16.62 7.53 -14.96
C GLN A 355 16.59 7.85 -13.48
N THR A 356 15.74 7.11 -12.74
CA THR A 356 15.56 7.28 -11.30
C THR A 356 15.50 5.94 -10.59
N GLY A 357 15.88 5.97 -9.30
CA GLY A 357 15.75 4.84 -8.40
C GLY A 357 15.29 5.31 -7.02
N GLU A 358 14.81 4.39 -6.22
CA GLU A 358 14.29 4.66 -4.88
C GLU A 358 14.80 3.62 -3.91
N ILE A 359 15.28 4.08 -2.76
CA ILE A 359 15.72 3.23 -1.67
C ILE A 359 14.83 3.52 -0.46
N MET A 360 14.11 2.53 0.00
CA MET A 360 13.25 2.62 1.18
C MET A 360 13.84 1.84 2.34
N THR A 361 13.77 2.40 3.53
CA THR A 361 14.14 1.72 4.79
C THR A 361 13.23 2.18 5.92
N TYR A 362 13.01 1.33 6.91
CA TYR A 362 12.19 1.71 8.06
C TYR A 362 12.82 2.84 8.86
N MET A 363 11.96 3.75 9.30
CA MET A 363 12.30 4.83 10.21
C MET A 363 11.12 5.12 11.15
N SER A 364 11.39 5.11 12.45
CA SER A 364 10.38 5.47 13.45
C SER A 364 10.04 6.97 13.38
N MET A 365 8.79 7.32 13.64
CA MET A 365 8.36 8.71 13.84
C MET A 365 9.12 9.36 15.02
N GLU A 366 9.58 8.59 15.96
CA GLU A 366 10.29 9.08 17.12
C GLU A 366 11.60 9.81 16.75
N GLU A 367 12.32 9.32 15.73
CA GLU A 367 13.55 9.94 15.24
C GLU A 367 13.36 11.37 14.70
N VAL A 368 12.15 11.70 14.25
CA VAL A 368 11.82 13.01 13.68
C VAL A 368 10.82 13.79 14.53
N SER A 369 10.49 13.30 15.71
CA SER A 369 9.46 13.84 16.60
C SER A 369 9.71 15.29 17.01
N GLN A 370 10.97 15.69 17.17
CA GLN A 370 11.36 17.07 17.53
C GLN A 370 10.93 18.10 16.47
N TRP A 371 10.76 17.69 15.20
CA TRP A 371 10.30 18.57 14.11
C TRP A 371 8.80 18.44 13.82
N ARG A 372 8.03 17.70 14.63
CA ARG A 372 6.61 17.40 14.38
C ARG A 372 5.74 18.63 14.24
N ASN A 373 6.04 19.69 14.98
CA ASN A 373 5.29 20.94 14.99
C ASN A 373 5.81 21.98 14.00
N THR A 374 6.63 21.59 13.05
CA THR A 374 7.15 22.44 11.98
C THR A 374 6.43 22.13 10.68
N HIS A 375 6.64 22.95 9.64
CA HIS A 375 5.98 22.80 8.34
C HIS A 375 6.96 22.46 7.24
N VAL A 376 6.47 21.85 6.17
CA VAL A 376 7.24 21.54 4.96
C VAL A 376 7.99 22.78 4.47
N GLY A 377 9.28 22.64 4.19
CA GLY A 377 10.14 23.74 3.74
C GLY A 377 10.64 24.71 4.83
N HIS A 378 10.16 24.55 6.08
CA HIS A 378 10.48 25.43 7.20
C HIS A 378 10.82 24.66 8.48
N ARG A 379 11.53 23.52 8.34
CA ARG A 379 11.88 22.64 9.49
C ARG A 379 13.26 22.93 10.11
N GLY A 380 14.04 23.84 9.51
CA GLY A 380 15.36 24.25 10.00
C GLY A 380 16.53 23.48 9.36
N GLU A 381 17.73 24.04 9.50
CA GLU A 381 18.97 23.49 8.95
C GLU A 381 19.37 22.15 9.61
N ASP A 382 19.05 21.98 10.86
CA ASP A 382 19.28 20.72 11.61
C ASP A 382 18.47 19.55 11.06
N TYR A 383 17.25 19.79 10.59
CA TYR A 383 16.43 18.78 9.90
C TYR A 383 17.03 18.41 8.54
N GLU A 384 17.48 19.39 7.76
CA GLU A 384 18.13 19.12 6.47
C GLU A 384 19.45 18.36 6.67
N ALA A 385 20.26 18.74 7.68
CA ALA A 385 21.49 18.03 8.03
C ALA A 385 21.20 16.58 8.51
N PHE A 386 20.10 16.36 9.25
CA PHE A 386 19.67 15.03 9.65
C PHE A 386 19.33 14.17 8.41
N LYS A 387 18.52 14.69 7.49
CA LYS A 387 18.15 13.99 6.25
C LYS A 387 19.37 13.66 5.39
N GLN A 388 20.28 14.62 5.24
CA GLN A 388 21.51 14.43 4.46
C GLN A 388 22.34 13.27 5.05
N ARG A 389 22.60 13.27 6.36
CA ARG A 389 23.37 12.23 7.04
C ARG A 389 22.71 10.85 6.91
N LYS A 390 21.38 10.78 7.07
CA LYS A 390 20.62 9.53 6.92
C LYS A 390 20.65 9.03 5.46
N ALA A 391 20.49 9.90 4.47
CA ALA A 391 20.57 9.53 3.06
C ALA A 391 21.95 8.97 2.69
N GLU A 392 23.01 9.62 3.11
CA GLU A 392 24.37 9.11 2.88
C GLU A 392 24.61 7.74 3.51
N ALA A 393 24.04 7.48 4.69
CA ALA A 393 24.12 6.17 5.33
C ALA A 393 23.39 5.09 4.50
N VAL A 394 22.21 5.40 3.98
CA VAL A 394 21.41 4.51 3.12
C VAL A 394 22.14 4.23 1.80
N ILE A 395 22.64 5.26 1.13
CA ILE A 395 23.38 5.12 -0.15
C ILE A 395 24.65 4.29 0.06
N ARG A 396 25.45 4.57 1.11
CA ARG A 396 26.62 3.76 1.43
C ARG A 396 26.29 2.30 1.77
N ALA A 397 25.16 2.06 2.41
CA ALA A 397 24.71 0.69 2.69
C ALA A 397 24.34 -0.05 1.42
N LEU A 398 23.65 0.61 0.48
CA LEU A 398 23.31 -0.02 -0.81
C LEU A 398 24.52 -0.20 -1.72
N GLU A 399 25.52 0.69 -1.68
CA GLU A 399 26.77 0.55 -2.44
C GLU A 399 27.50 -0.77 -2.17
N GLN A 400 27.34 -1.34 -0.95
CA GLN A 400 27.93 -2.65 -0.61
C GLN A 400 27.29 -3.79 -1.41
N GLU A 401 26.03 -3.62 -1.79
CA GLU A 401 25.24 -4.61 -2.51
C GLU A 401 25.20 -4.33 -4.02
N VAL A 402 25.25 -3.06 -4.40
CA VAL A 402 25.24 -2.56 -5.77
C VAL A 402 26.48 -1.69 -6.00
N PRO A 403 27.68 -2.29 -6.21
CA PRO A 403 28.93 -1.56 -6.36
C PRO A 403 28.93 -0.60 -7.54
N GLY A 404 29.43 0.62 -7.33
CA GLY A 404 29.48 1.68 -8.33
C GLY A 404 28.22 2.54 -8.40
N LEU A 405 27.23 2.30 -7.55
CA LEU A 405 26.00 3.10 -7.51
C LEU A 405 26.32 4.57 -7.20
N CYS A 406 27.18 4.83 -6.20
CA CYS A 406 27.51 6.18 -5.75
C CYS A 406 28.06 7.06 -6.87
N ASP A 407 28.89 6.54 -7.75
CA ASP A 407 29.52 7.28 -8.85
C ASP A 407 28.51 7.70 -9.93
N ASN A 408 27.38 7.02 -9.98
CA ASN A 408 26.33 7.21 -10.97
C ASN A 408 25.15 8.09 -10.48
N ILE A 409 25.16 8.48 -9.22
CA ILE A 409 24.15 9.39 -8.69
C ILE A 409 24.50 10.82 -9.12
N GLU A 410 23.57 11.48 -9.82
CA GLU A 410 23.65 12.90 -10.15
C GLU A 410 23.18 13.76 -8.98
N GLN A 411 22.03 13.37 -8.40
CA GLN A 411 21.38 14.07 -7.29
C GLN A 411 20.46 13.11 -6.53
N PHE A 412 20.18 13.41 -5.26
CA PHE A 412 19.17 12.69 -4.49
C PHE A 412 18.26 13.62 -3.71
N TYR A 413 17.09 13.11 -3.36
CA TYR A 413 16.08 13.74 -2.52
C TYR A 413 15.63 12.78 -1.43
N THR A 414 14.96 13.27 -0.41
CA THR A 414 14.56 12.43 0.71
C THR A 414 13.16 12.73 1.19
N SER A 415 12.49 11.70 1.71
CA SER A 415 11.29 11.81 2.53
C SER A 415 11.51 11.14 3.88
N THR A 416 10.81 11.62 4.90
CA THR A 416 10.82 11.11 6.26
C THR A 416 9.40 10.76 6.69
N PRO A 417 9.18 10.15 7.88
CA PRO A 417 7.84 9.97 8.43
C PRO A 417 6.99 11.24 8.44
N LEU A 418 7.59 12.43 8.66
CA LEU A 418 6.86 13.70 8.61
C LEU A 418 6.32 14.04 7.23
N THR A 419 6.98 13.60 6.16
CA THR A 419 6.49 13.80 4.78
C THR A 419 5.17 13.05 4.57
N TYR A 420 5.05 11.83 5.09
CA TYR A 420 3.81 11.06 5.03
C TYR A 420 2.70 11.72 5.86
N VAL A 421 3.01 12.24 7.05
CA VAL A 421 2.03 13.01 7.84
C VAL A 421 1.53 14.21 7.05
N ASP A 422 2.41 14.98 6.43
CA ASP A 422 2.06 16.22 5.75
C ASP A 422 1.21 15.97 4.48
N TYR A 423 1.57 14.97 3.67
CA TYR A 423 0.97 14.77 2.36
C TYR A 423 -0.19 13.75 2.36
N THR A 424 -0.16 12.76 3.24
CA THR A 424 -1.22 11.74 3.30
C THR A 424 -2.14 11.88 4.51
N GLY A 425 -1.75 12.68 5.51
CA GLY A 425 -2.50 12.85 6.74
C GLY A 425 -2.52 11.58 7.61
N THR A 426 -1.63 10.61 7.33
CA THR A 426 -1.58 9.36 8.09
C THR A 426 -0.89 9.59 9.43
N PRO A 427 -1.53 9.27 10.56
CA PRO A 427 -0.90 9.39 11.88
C PRO A 427 0.43 8.62 11.93
N GLU A 428 1.42 9.19 12.59
CA GLU A 428 2.77 8.63 12.74
C GLU A 428 3.50 8.35 11.42
N GLY A 429 2.99 8.89 10.31
CA GLY A 429 3.55 8.63 8.98
C GLY A 429 3.47 7.16 8.55
N ALA A 430 2.54 6.40 9.12
CA ALA A 430 2.41 4.97 8.88
C ALA A 430 2.31 4.63 7.40
N MET A 431 3.14 3.69 6.96
CA MET A 431 3.29 3.32 5.55
C MET A 431 2.03 2.63 5.01
N TYR A 432 1.47 1.71 5.81
CA TYR A 432 0.31 0.88 5.43
C TYR A 432 -0.91 1.08 6.34
N GLY A 433 -0.97 2.19 7.08
CA GLY A 433 -2.06 2.52 7.98
C GLY A 433 -2.06 1.67 9.25
N MET A 434 -3.23 1.23 9.69
CA MET A 434 -3.38 0.47 10.94
C MET A 434 -2.83 -0.95 10.82
N LEU A 435 -2.02 -1.35 11.80
CA LEU A 435 -1.46 -2.70 11.90
C LEU A 435 -2.58 -3.73 12.08
N LYS A 436 -2.49 -4.83 11.36
CA LYS A 436 -3.32 -6.02 11.58
C LYS A 436 -2.55 -6.94 12.52
N ASP A 437 -3.10 -7.20 13.71
CA ASP A 437 -2.43 -7.92 14.79
C ASP A 437 -3.29 -9.10 15.27
N VAL A 438 -2.76 -10.32 15.19
CA VAL A 438 -3.46 -11.55 15.66
C VAL A 438 -3.79 -11.50 17.15
N ASN A 439 -3.06 -10.70 17.92
CA ASN A 439 -3.27 -10.53 19.36
C ASN A 439 -4.29 -9.42 19.69
N ASP A 440 -4.71 -8.64 18.68
CA ASP A 440 -5.78 -7.64 18.79
C ASP A 440 -6.85 -7.86 17.72
N LEU A 441 -7.83 -8.68 18.06
CA LEU A 441 -8.96 -8.97 17.16
C LEU A 441 -9.71 -7.72 16.67
N GLY A 442 -9.61 -6.59 17.41
CA GLY A 442 -10.17 -5.31 17.01
C GLY A 442 -9.45 -4.68 15.83
N SER A 443 -8.15 -4.95 15.66
CA SER A 443 -7.34 -4.45 14.55
C SER A 443 -7.49 -5.28 13.28
N ILE A 444 -7.67 -6.60 13.41
CA ILE A 444 -7.80 -7.53 12.28
C ILE A 444 -9.00 -7.18 11.39
N SER A 445 -10.09 -6.68 11.98
CA SER A 445 -11.37 -6.49 11.29
C SER A 445 -11.99 -5.15 11.65
N ILE A 446 -11.50 -4.09 11.01
CA ILE A 446 -12.17 -2.79 11.04
C ILE A 446 -13.27 -2.84 9.99
N ASN A 447 -14.53 -2.74 10.43
CA ASN A 447 -15.66 -2.78 9.52
C ASN A 447 -15.76 -1.48 8.72
N SER A 448 -16.12 -1.57 7.43
CA SER A 448 -16.47 -0.42 6.61
C SER A 448 -17.67 0.35 7.16
N LYS A 449 -18.63 -0.33 7.78
CA LYS A 449 -19.75 0.33 8.47
C LYS A 449 -19.33 0.97 9.79
N THR A 450 -19.70 2.23 9.96
CA THR A 450 -19.67 2.90 11.26
C THR A 450 -20.99 2.71 12.02
N ARG A 451 -21.10 3.34 13.18
CA ARG A 451 -22.38 3.44 13.92
C ARG A 451 -23.33 4.49 13.34
N ILE A 452 -22.86 5.31 12.42
CA ILE A 452 -23.69 6.25 11.65
C ILE A 452 -24.07 5.51 10.36
N PRO A 453 -25.37 5.22 10.12
CA PRO A 453 -25.80 4.28 9.08
C PRO A 453 -25.34 4.61 7.67
N ASN A 454 -25.19 5.89 7.34
CA ASN A 454 -24.76 6.38 6.03
C ASN A 454 -23.35 6.97 6.02
N LEU A 455 -22.52 6.62 7.01
CA LEU A 455 -21.09 6.93 7.03
C LEU A 455 -20.29 5.64 6.96
N LEU A 456 -19.58 5.46 5.86
CA LEU A 456 -18.74 4.30 5.61
C LEU A 456 -17.26 4.69 5.64
N LEU A 457 -16.40 3.72 5.94
CA LEU A 457 -14.94 3.83 5.89
C LEU A 457 -14.42 2.99 4.74
N THR A 458 -13.35 3.47 4.10
CA THR A 458 -12.61 2.74 3.06
C THR A 458 -11.11 3.03 3.15
N GLY A 459 -10.31 2.43 2.28
CA GLY A 459 -8.86 2.64 2.21
C GLY A 459 -8.04 1.56 2.90
N GLN A 460 -6.72 1.74 2.89
CA GLN A 460 -5.74 0.72 3.28
C GLN A 460 -5.88 0.18 4.71
N SER A 461 -6.39 0.99 5.64
CA SER A 461 -6.56 0.58 7.04
C SER A 461 -7.74 -0.37 7.27
N ILE A 462 -8.71 -0.44 6.33
CA ILE A 462 -9.97 -1.19 6.51
C ILE A 462 -9.79 -2.65 6.15
N THR A 463 -9.43 -2.94 4.92
CA THR A 463 -9.29 -4.31 4.41
C THR A 463 -7.82 -4.71 4.31
N LEU A 464 -7.14 -4.23 3.28
CA LEU A 464 -5.74 -4.49 2.99
C LEU A 464 -5.17 -3.27 2.26
N HIS A 465 -3.87 -3.03 2.40
CA HIS A 465 -3.14 -1.99 1.69
C HIS A 465 -2.69 -2.47 0.29
N GLY A 466 -1.90 -1.63 -0.39
CA GLY A 466 -1.49 -1.85 -1.77
C GLY A 466 -2.63 -1.62 -2.76
N MET A 467 -2.31 -1.66 -4.06
CA MET A 467 -3.32 -1.36 -5.09
C MET A 467 -4.45 -2.39 -5.10
N MET A 468 -4.10 -3.68 -5.12
CA MET A 468 -5.05 -4.79 -5.07
C MET A 468 -5.94 -4.72 -3.82
N GLY A 469 -5.32 -4.63 -2.63
CA GLY A 469 -6.04 -4.64 -1.36
C GLY A 469 -6.97 -3.44 -1.19
N THR A 470 -6.55 -2.26 -1.62
CA THR A 470 -7.35 -1.03 -1.51
C THR A 470 -8.51 -1.01 -2.52
N MET A 471 -8.30 -1.45 -3.75
CA MET A 471 -9.39 -1.58 -4.74
C MET A 471 -10.43 -2.63 -4.31
N ALA A 472 -9.96 -3.79 -3.84
CA ALA A 472 -10.82 -4.83 -3.26
C ALA A 472 -11.61 -4.28 -2.05
N GLY A 473 -10.97 -3.54 -1.16
CA GLY A 473 -11.61 -2.86 -0.03
C GLY A 473 -12.69 -1.87 -0.44
N SER A 474 -12.50 -1.19 -1.58
CA SER A 474 -13.51 -0.27 -2.14
C SER A 474 -14.76 -1.01 -2.63
N LEU A 475 -14.59 -2.19 -3.22
CA LEU A 475 -15.72 -3.07 -3.57
C LEU A 475 -16.48 -3.51 -2.32
N VAL A 476 -15.76 -3.92 -1.24
CA VAL A 476 -16.36 -4.26 0.05
C VAL A 476 -17.16 -3.09 0.61
N THR A 477 -16.59 -1.89 0.60
CA THR A 477 -17.28 -0.68 1.09
C THR A 477 -18.52 -0.36 0.26
N CYS A 478 -18.42 -0.40 -1.06
CA CYS A 478 -19.56 -0.12 -1.95
C CYS A 478 -20.64 -1.21 -1.90
N ALA A 479 -20.29 -2.47 -1.58
CA ALA A 479 -21.26 -3.55 -1.40
C ALA A 479 -22.24 -3.29 -0.25
N GLU A 480 -21.88 -2.45 0.73
CA GLU A 480 -22.78 -2.05 1.81
C GLU A 480 -24.01 -1.28 1.35
N VAL A 481 -23.95 -0.68 0.16
CA VAL A 481 -25.05 0.09 -0.43
C VAL A 481 -25.53 -0.45 -1.80
N LEU A 482 -24.74 -1.32 -2.45
CA LEU A 482 -25.03 -1.86 -3.78
C LEU A 482 -25.29 -3.37 -3.78
N THR A 483 -24.90 -4.10 -2.77
CA THR A 483 -24.80 -5.55 -2.59
C THR A 483 -23.62 -6.21 -3.33
N TYR A 484 -23.07 -7.26 -2.74
CA TYR A 484 -22.00 -8.06 -3.36
C TYR A 484 -22.43 -8.71 -4.68
N GLU A 485 -23.65 -9.26 -4.72
CA GLU A 485 -24.20 -9.93 -5.92
C GLU A 485 -24.15 -9.01 -7.14
N LYS A 486 -24.64 -7.78 -6.99
CA LYS A 486 -24.64 -6.78 -8.07
C LYS A 486 -23.21 -6.44 -8.53
N LEU A 487 -22.28 -6.23 -7.60
CA LEU A 487 -20.89 -5.87 -7.94
C LEU A 487 -20.15 -7.01 -8.62
N PHE A 488 -20.33 -8.25 -8.14
CA PHE A 488 -19.74 -9.43 -8.79
C PHE A 488 -20.30 -9.66 -10.21
N ASP A 489 -21.60 -9.42 -10.40
CA ASP A 489 -22.20 -9.48 -11.73
C ASP A 489 -21.61 -8.43 -12.67
N GLN A 490 -21.45 -7.20 -12.19
CA GLN A 490 -20.82 -6.13 -12.97
C GLN A 490 -19.34 -6.41 -13.29
N LEU A 491 -18.58 -6.99 -12.36
CA LEU A 491 -17.17 -7.36 -12.58
C LEU A 491 -16.99 -8.49 -13.61
N LYS A 492 -17.95 -9.43 -13.67
CA LYS A 492 -17.92 -10.52 -14.65
C LYS A 492 -18.19 -10.06 -16.09
N HIS A 493 -18.86 -8.94 -16.25
CA HIS A 493 -19.25 -8.39 -17.55
C HIS A 493 -18.43 -7.14 -17.93
N ALA A 494 -17.40 -6.84 -17.16
CA ALA A 494 -16.47 -5.74 -17.40
C ALA A 494 -15.40 -6.10 -18.43
#